data_004e3447c0f999bed7fb731b7a58bbd8
#
_entry.id   004e3447c0f999bed7fb731b7a58bbd8
#
_cell.length_a   1.000
_cell.length_b   1.000
_cell.length_c   1.000
_cell.angle_alpha   90.00
_cell.angle_beta   90.00
_cell.angle_gamma   90.00
#
_symmetry.space_group_name_H-M   'P 1'
#
loop_
_entity.id
_entity.type
_entity.pdbx_description
1 polymer ?
#
loop_
_entity_poly.entity_id
_entity_poly.type
_entity_poly.pdbx_seq_one_letter_code
_entity_poly.pdbx_strand_id
1 'polypeptide(L)'
;MIPKLIHFIWVGDETKCPTNCMDTWRAHHPDWDFKLWGNAELNALPWVNRRHMTEMYGRELNGVADMMRWEILHANGGIVVDADSICLRPLDDHLLECEAFACWENEIARPGLIAAGYFGCEAGNPFVKQIIEDILAEESVTHEMAWKTVGPLRLTQSHRKHAYSKLRIYPSHYFIPQHFSGATYDGDDPVYAHQLWGSTRQSYDEIHKQDFGAISAPAPAAPAPRETAQEAPRPTPQPAPQPAPQAATAPASGSKLEALHDPYFVQRVPISSEIAQLNRYDVLRTMCQGKRVLHVGCADWPITDPKTSLHLMLESVCAKLDGVDPHVEALEQLAPYTRGRLFSSLTEVTDSYDVVLVPEVMEHVANVAEFLDQLYAVDAGMFLISVPDAFQCRSRHFDYVADSQTFVEVVHPDHNVWYTPYTFANTIRKYSSFNIEQMWFFNRISLLALLSKSQLRMAA
;
A
#
# COMPACT_ATOMS: atom_id res chain seq x y z
N MET A 1 -17.82 -16.49 -20.78
CA MET A 1 -17.70 -17.14 -19.42
C MET A 1 -16.35 -17.81 -19.33
N ILE A 2 -15.62 -17.57 -18.28
CA ILE A 2 -14.27 -18.11 -18.07
C ILE A 2 -14.33 -19.64 -17.91
N PRO A 3 -13.51 -20.42 -18.64
CA PRO A 3 -13.49 -21.87 -18.52
C PRO A 3 -13.12 -22.34 -17.11
N LYS A 4 -13.73 -23.46 -16.66
CA LYS A 4 -13.39 -24.14 -15.41
C LYS A 4 -12.09 -24.93 -15.56
N LEU A 5 -10.99 -24.22 -15.79
CA LEU A 5 -9.64 -24.72 -16.03
C LEU A 5 -8.64 -23.89 -15.21
N ILE A 6 -7.91 -24.56 -14.34
CA ILE A 6 -6.86 -23.91 -13.53
C ILE A 6 -5.49 -24.28 -14.08
N HIS A 7 -4.66 -23.26 -14.28
CA HIS A 7 -3.27 -23.39 -14.67
C HIS A 7 -2.35 -23.08 -13.50
N PHE A 8 -1.38 -23.95 -13.28
CA PHE A 8 -0.23 -23.72 -12.43
C PHE A 8 1.02 -23.60 -13.30
N ILE A 9 1.96 -22.77 -12.89
CA ILE A 9 3.22 -22.58 -13.61
C ILE A 9 4.36 -22.79 -12.62
N TRP A 10 5.27 -23.73 -12.95
CA TRP A 10 6.44 -23.97 -12.15
C TRP A 10 7.67 -24.21 -13.05
N VAL A 11 8.59 -23.27 -13.04
CA VAL A 11 9.86 -23.33 -13.79
C VAL A 11 11.05 -23.29 -12.86
N GLY A 12 12.12 -23.99 -13.23
CA GLY A 12 13.32 -24.10 -12.41
C GLY A 12 13.44 -25.48 -11.73
N ASP A 13 13.74 -25.50 -10.44
CA ASP A 13 13.93 -26.73 -9.67
C ASP A 13 12.61 -27.46 -9.39
N GLU A 14 12.35 -28.53 -10.13
CA GLU A 14 11.10 -29.31 -10.01
C GLU A 14 10.97 -30.03 -8.66
N THR A 15 12.09 -30.26 -7.94
CA THR A 15 12.05 -30.93 -6.63
C THR A 15 11.42 -30.07 -5.54
N LYS A 16 11.31 -28.77 -5.78
CA LYS A 16 10.71 -27.78 -4.88
C LYS A 16 9.30 -27.37 -5.30
N CYS A 17 8.75 -28.03 -6.33
CA CYS A 17 7.40 -27.71 -6.81
C CYS A 17 6.36 -27.94 -5.71
N PRO A 18 5.55 -26.94 -5.32
CA PRO A 18 4.61 -27.05 -4.22
C PRO A 18 3.31 -27.74 -4.66
N THR A 19 3.40 -29.03 -5.04
CA THR A 19 2.25 -29.83 -5.49
C THR A 19 1.21 -29.99 -4.40
N ASN A 20 1.62 -30.00 -3.12
CA ASN A 20 0.75 -30.00 -1.96
C ASN A 20 -0.19 -28.75 -1.91
N CYS A 21 0.28 -27.57 -2.33
CA CYS A 21 -0.57 -26.40 -2.49
C CYS A 21 -1.58 -26.60 -3.63
N MET A 22 -1.12 -27.09 -4.78
CA MET A 22 -1.96 -27.35 -5.96
C MET A 22 -3.06 -28.39 -5.66
N ASP A 23 -2.77 -29.39 -4.80
CA ASP A 23 -3.72 -30.42 -4.42
C ASP A 23 -4.90 -29.88 -3.62
N THR A 24 -4.74 -28.77 -2.88
CA THR A 24 -5.86 -28.09 -2.23
C THR A 24 -6.86 -27.54 -3.24
N TRP A 25 -6.39 -27.01 -4.37
CA TRP A 25 -7.24 -26.54 -5.47
C TRP A 25 -8.00 -27.70 -6.14
N ARG A 26 -7.33 -28.82 -6.39
CA ARG A 26 -7.96 -30.03 -6.96
C ARG A 26 -9.04 -30.59 -6.04
N ALA A 27 -8.78 -30.60 -4.74
CA ALA A 27 -9.72 -31.12 -3.75
C ALA A 27 -11.01 -30.28 -3.68
N HIS A 28 -10.91 -28.96 -3.81
CA HIS A 28 -12.07 -28.07 -3.78
C HIS A 28 -12.79 -27.92 -5.12
N HIS A 29 -12.20 -28.36 -6.24
CA HIS A 29 -12.78 -28.24 -7.58
C HIS A 29 -12.70 -29.59 -8.35
N PRO A 30 -13.32 -30.66 -7.86
CA PRO A 30 -13.17 -32.02 -8.44
C PRO A 30 -13.64 -32.11 -9.90
N ASP A 31 -14.56 -31.23 -10.32
CA ASP A 31 -15.14 -31.20 -11.67
C ASP A 31 -14.44 -30.21 -12.61
N TRP A 32 -13.27 -29.68 -12.24
CA TRP A 32 -12.50 -28.74 -13.05
C TRP A 32 -11.31 -29.42 -13.69
N ASP A 33 -10.85 -28.88 -14.81
CA ASP A 33 -9.59 -29.28 -15.42
C ASP A 33 -8.39 -28.53 -14.78
N PHE A 34 -7.24 -29.22 -14.72
CA PHE A 34 -6.00 -28.69 -14.14
C PHE A 34 -4.82 -28.94 -15.05
N LYS A 35 -3.96 -27.95 -15.24
CA LYS A 35 -2.73 -28.11 -15.99
C LYS A 35 -1.55 -27.44 -15.28
N LEU A 36 -0.49 -28.23 -15.08
CA LEU A 36 0.82 -27.74 -14.64
C LEU A 36 1.69 -27.51 -15.87
N TRP A 37 2.24 -26.31 -15.97
CA TRP A 37 3.17 -25.89 -17.02
C TRP A 37 4.56 -25.78 -16.40
N GLY A 38 5.51 -26.53 -16.95
CA GLY A 38 6.85 -26.67 -16.39
C GLY A 38 7.97 -26.35 -17.37
N ASN A 39 9.17 -26.83 -17.03
CA ASN A 39 10.36 -26.67 -17.88
C ASN A 39 10.19 -27.32 -19.27
N ALA A 40 9.43 -28.41 -19.36
CA ALA A 40 9.19 -29.11 -20.64
C ALA A 40 8.43 -28.20 -21.60
N GLU A 41 7.33 -27.60 -21.17
CA GLU A 41 6.51 -26.68 -22.00
C GLU A 41 7.26 -25.38 -22.27
N LEU A 42 8.01 -24.84 -21.27
CA LEU A 42 8.85 -23.67 -21.48
C LEU A 42 9.84 -23.92 -22.64
N ASN A 43 10.44 -25.10 -22.73
CA ASN A 43 11.43 -25.39 -23.76
C ASN A 43 10.82 -25.75 -25.13
N ALA A 44 9.67 -26.42 -25.13
CA ALA A 44 9.11 -27.01 -26.34
C ALA A 44 8.19 -26.07 -27.15
N LEU A 45 7.51 -25.11 -26.47
CA LEU A 45 6.48 -24.32 -27.12
C LEU A 45 7.02 -23.02 -27.75
N PRO A 46 6.38 -22.51 -28.82
CA PRO A 46 6.80 -21.30 -29.53
C PRO A 46 6.25 -20.04 -28.83
N TRP A 47 6.79 -19.69 -27.69
CA TRP A 47 6.38 -18.50 -26.93
C TRP A 47 6.66 -17.22 -27.72
N VAL A 48 5.71 -16.28 -27.70
CA VAL A 48 5.83 -14.95 -28.33
C VAL A 48 6.97 -14.16 -27.70
N ASN A 49 7.05 -14.18 -26.36
CA ASN A 49 8.07 -13.46 -25.59
C ASN A 49 9.32 -14.32 -25.30
N ARG A 50 9.63 -15.31 -26.13
CA ARG A 50 10.75 -16.26 -25.94
C ARG A 50 12.09 -15.58 -25.64
N ARG A 51 12.38 -14.48 -26.35
CA ARG A 51 13.62 -13.71 -26.13
C ARG A 51 13.70 -13.22 -24.70
N HIS A 52 12.65 -12.57 -24.23
CA HIS A 52 12.57 -12.00 -22.88
C HIS A 52 12.55 -13.09 -21.80
N MET A 53 11.87 -14.21 -22.03
CA MET A 53 11.91 -15.38 -21.14
C MET A 53 13.35 -15.92 -20.99
N THR A 54 14.11 -15.96 -22.08
CA THR A 54 15.51 -16.41 -22.05
C THR A 54 16.39 -15.44 -21.26
N GLU A 55 16.23 -14.14 -21.44
CA GLU A 55 16.96 -13.11 -20.69
C GLU A 55 16.61 -13.16 -19.18
N MET A 56 15.34 -13.38 -18.86
CA MET A 56 14.83 -13.41 -17.49
C MET A 56 15.16 -14.70 -16.74
N TYR A 57 15.34 -15.83 -17.45
CA TYR A 57 15.56 -17.15 -16.84
C TYR A 57 16.79 -17.21 -15.93
N GLY A 58 17.85 -16.53 -16.30
CA GLY A 58 19.08 -16.46 -15.47
C GLY A 58 19.01 -15.44 -14.33
N ARG A 59 17.92 -14.69 -14.23
CA ARG A 59 17.76 -13.61 -13.24
C ARG A 59 16.64 -13.87 -12.26
N GLU A 60 15.40 -14.01 -12.73
CA GLU A 60 14.21 -14.16 -11.90
C GLU A 60 13.20 -15.13 -12.55
N LEU A 61 13.10 -16.36 -12.03
CA LEU A 61 12.22 -17.39 -12.58
C LEU A 61 10.73 -17.04 -12.48
N ASN A 62 10.33 -16.26 -11.46
CA ASN A 62 8.97 -15.73 -11.34
C ASN A 62 8.60 -14.84 -12.53
N GLY A 63 9.55 -14.09 -13.09
CA GLY A 63 9.30 -13.30 -14.29
C GLY A 63 9.11 -14.14 -15.55
N VAL A 64 9.78 -15.29 -15.64
CA VAL A 64 9.50 -16.27 -16.70
C VAL A 64 8.08 -16.81 -16.57
N ALA A 65 7.67 -17.18 -15.35
CA ALA A 65 6.31 -17.65 -15.07
C ALA A 65 5.25 -16.57 -15.39
N ASP A 66 5.52 -15.31 -15.08
CA ASP A 66 4.63 -14.19 -15.40
C ASP A 66 4.43 -14.02 -16.92
N MET A 67 5.49 -14.13 -17.72
CA MET A 67 5.35 -14.09 -19.18
C MET A 67 4.59 -15.30 -19.74
N MET A 68 4.89 -16.52 -19.23
CA MET A 68 4.15 -17.72 -19.60
C MET A 68 2.65 -17.59 -19.28
N ARG A 69 2.31 -17.02 -18.13
CA ARG A 69 0.94 -16.78 -17.65
C ARG A 69 0.07 -16.08 -18.70
N TRP A 70 0.57 -14.99 -19.25
CA TRP A 70 -0.19 -14.21 -20.23
C TRP A 70 -0.43 -15.00 -21.53
N GLU A 71 0.56 -15.70 -22.02
CA GLU A 71 0.43 -16.47 -23.26
C GLU A 71 -0.45 -17.72 -23.08
N ILE A 72 -0.35 -18.39 -21.91
CA ILE A 72 -1.22 -19.52 -21.53
C ILE A 72 -2.68 -19.06 -21.49
N LEU A 73 -2.95 -17.97 -20.79
CA LEU A 73 -4.31 -17.43 -20.65
C LEU A 73 -4.89 -16.97 -21.99
N HIS A 74 -4.08 -16.33 -22.82
CA HIS A 74 -4.54 -15.94 -24.16
C HIS A 74 -4.90 -17.16 -25.03
N ALA A 75 -4.11 -18.22 -24.98
CA ALA A 75 -4.31 -19.39 -25.81
C ALA A 75 -5.47 -20.29 -25.31
N ASN A 76 -5.64 -20.44 -24.00
CA ASN A 76 -6.54 -21.45 -23.41
C ASN A 76 -7.74 -20.84 -22.67
N GLY A 77 -7.65 -19.59 -22.22
CA GLY A 77 -8.56 -19.07 -21.20
C GLY A 77 -8.32 -19.75 -19.86
N GLY A 78 -9.30 -19.72 -18.98
CA GLY A 78 -9.20 -20.30 -17.64
C GLY A 78 -8.64 -19.34 -16.62
N ILE A 79 -8.09 -19.88 -15.54
CA ILE A 79 -7.55 -19.14 -14.41
C ILE A 79 -6.11 -19.57 -14.16
N VAL A 80 -5.18 -18.63 -14.07
CA VAL A 80 -3.85 -18.91 -13.51
C VAL A 80 -3.85 -18.53 -12.04
N VAL A 81 -3.36 -19.44 -11.19
CA VAL A 81 -3.07 -19.20 -9.78
C VAL A 81 -1.60 -19.48 -9.50
N ASP A 82 -1.00 -18.72 -8.58
CA ASP A 82 0.37 -18.96 -8.18
C ASP A 82 0.53 -20.35 -7.56
N ALA A 83 1.62 -21.04 -7.88
CA ALA A 83 1.85 -22.42 -7.48
C ALA A 83 1.91 -22.63 -5.96
N ASP A 84 2.33 -21.61 -5.22
CA ASP A 84 2.38 -21.54 -3.75
C ASP A 84 1.12 -20.94 -3.12
N SER A 85 0.01 -21.05 -3.81
CA SER A 85 -1.32 -20.68 -3.33
C SER A 85 -2.09 -21.90 -2.83
N ILE A 86 -2.72 -21.80 -1.67
CA ILE A 86 -3.65 -22.83 -1.14
C ILE A 86 -5.09 -22.39 -1.33
N CYS A 87 -5.95 -23.31 -1.76
CA CYS A 87 -7.39 -23.10 -1.87
C CYS A 87 -8.06 -23.38 -0.53
N LEU A 88 -8.90 -22.47 -0.06
CA LEU A 88 -9.61 -22.59 1.22
C LEU A 88 -11.08 -22.96 1.05
N ARG A 89 -11.65 -22.70 -0.13
CA ARG A 89 -13.03 -23.02 -0.49
C ARG A 89 -13.22 -22.99 -2.01
N PRO A 90 -14.25 -23.66 -2.55
CA PRO A 90 -14.56 -23.61 -3.99
C PRO A 90 -14.81 -22.18 -4.46
N LEU A 91 -14.37 -21.87 -5.68
CA LEU A 91 -14.71 -20.61 -6.34
C LEU A 91 -16.19 -20.58 -6.70
N ASP A 92 -16.87 -19.50 -6.33
CA ASP A 92 -18.26 -19.32 -6.67
C ASP A 92 -18.43 -19.00 -8.17
N ASP A 93 -19.46 -19.56 -8.82
CA ASP A 93 -19.68 -19.40 -10.27
C ASP A 93 -19.76 -17.94 -10.73
N HIS A 94 -20.25 -17.02 -9.88
CA HIS A 94 -20.34 -15.60 -10.21
C HIS A 94 -18.98 -14.93 -10.49
N LEU A 95 -17.87 -15.51 -10.01
CA LEU A 95 -16.52 -15.02 -10.31
C LEU A 95 -16.15 -15.25 -11.77
N LEU A 96 -16.73 -16.28 -12.40
CA LEU A 96 -16.47 -16.67 -13.78
C LEU A 96 -17.39 -15.99 -14.79
N GLU A 97 -18.43 -15.29 -14.32
CA GLU A 97 -19.43 -14.60 -15.17
C GLU A 97 -18.94 -13.23 -15.65
N CYS A 98 -17.72 -13.20 -16.21
CA CYS A 98 -17.11 -12.01 -16.78
C CYS A 98 -16.14 -12.39 -17.91
N GLU A 99 -15.66 -11.43 -18.70
CA GLU A 99 -14.66 -11.66 -19.74
C GLU A 99 -13.25 -11.85 -19.16
N ALA A 100 -12.95 -11.14 -18.09
CA ALA A 100 -11.72 -11.30 -17.33
C ALA A 100 -11.89 -10.82 -15.89
N PHE A 101 -11.16 -11.44 -14.96
CA PHE A 101 -11.02 -10.96 -13.60
C PHE A 101 -9.58 -11.00 -13.09
N ALA A 102 -9.32 -10.17 -12.08
CA ALA A 102 -8.13 -10.18 -11.24
C ALA A 102 -8.55 -9.78 -9.82
N CYS A 103 -7.61 -9.68 -8.89
CA CYS A 103 -7.83 -9.01 -7.61
C CYS A 103 -6.78 -7.92 -7.38
N TRP A 104 -7.05 -7.03 -6.45
CA TRP A 104 -6.01 -6.14 -5.95
C TRP A 104 -4.92 -6.97 -5.23
N GLU A 105 -3.66 -6.56 -5.30
CA GLU A 105 -2.62 -7.21 -4.52
C GLU A 105 -2.83 -6.95 -3.02
N ASN A 106 -3.02 -5.70 -2.66
CA ASN A 106 -3.50 -5.27 -1.36
C ASN A 106 -3.85 -3.79 -1.40
N GLU A 107 -5.07 -3.43 -1.04
CA GLU A 107 -5.60 -2.07 -1.12
C GLU A 107 -4.90 -1.10 -0.18
N ILE A 108 -4.27 -1.62 0.89
CA ILE A 108 -3.57 -0.83 1.91
C ILE A 108 -2.07 -0.79 1.63
N ALA A 109 -1.44 -1.96 1.49
CA ALA A 109 0.02 -2.07 1.35
C ALA A 109 0.53 -1.63 -0.04
N ARG A 110 -0.29 -1.86 -1.10
CA ARG A 110 0.01 -1.50 -2.49
C ARG A 110 -1.22 -0.98 -3.22
N PRO A 111 -1.73 0.22 -2.86
CA PRO A 111 -2.95 0.78 -3.44
C PRO A 111 -2.88 0.86 -4.97
N GLY A 112 -3.89 0.30 -5.62
CA GLY A 112 -4.03 0.36 -7.08
C GLY A 112 -3.09 -0.55 -7.88
N LEU A 113 -2.38 -1.49 -7.22
CA LEU A 113 -1.63 -2.56 -7.86
C LEU A 113 -2.53 -3.78 -8.03
N ILE A 114 -2.68 -4.26 -9.27
CA ILE A 114 -3.43 -5.48 -9.59
C ILE A 114 -2.50 -6.67 -9.45
N ALA A 115 -2.91 -7.69 -8.69
CA ALA A 115 -2.15 -8.92 -8.52
C ALA A 115 -2.12 -9.72 -9.82
N ALA A 116 -0.96 -10.24 -10.20
CA ALA A 116 -0.83 -11.14 -11.33
C ALA A 116 -1.05 -12.61 -10.94
N GLY A 117 -0.87 -12.95 -9.66
CA GLY A 117 -0.97 -14.31 -9.12
C GLY A 117 -2.35 -14.96 -9.23
N TYR A 118 -3.39 -14.16 -9.47
CA TYR A 118 -4.78 -14.61 -9.61
C TYR A 118 -5.44 -13.85 -10.75
N PHE A 119 -5.41 -14.46 -11.93
CA PHE A 119 -6.01 -13.86 -13.12
C PHE A 119 -6.80 -14.90 -13.90
N GLY A 120 -8.04 -14.57 -14.27
CA GLY A 120 -8.88 -15.42 -15.09
C GLY A 120 -9.42 -14.69 -16.31
N CYS A 121 -9.53 -15.38 -17.45
CA CYS A 121 -10.15 -14.81 -18.63
C CYS A 121 -10.67 -15.87 -19.62
N GLU A 122 -11.45 -15.42 -20.60
CA GLU A 122 -11.82 -16.23 -21.77
C GLU A 122 -10.60 -16.39 -22.70
N ALA A 123 -10.58 -17.48 -23.45
CA ALA A 123 -9.55 -17.69 -24.47
C ALA A 123 -9.61 -16.59 -25.55
N GLY A 124 -8.46 -16.16 -26.04
CA GLY A 124 -8.36 -15.09 -27.03
C GLY A 124 -8.66 -13.70 -26.46
N ASN A 125 -8.65 -13.53 -25.14
CA ASN A 125 -8.95 -12.25 -24.49
C ASN A 125 -8.09 -11.11 -25.06
N PRO A 126 -8.69 -10.01 -25.56
CA PRO A 126 -7.97 -8.94 -26.22
C PRO A 126 -7.04 -8.16 -25.27
N PHE A 127 -7.40 -8.03 -24.01
CA PHE A 127 -6.56 -7.33 -23.04
C PHE A 127 -5.29 -8.14 -22.69
N VAL A 128 -5.42 -9.46 -22.54
CA VAL A 128 -4.26 -10.34 -22.31
C VAL A 128 -3.33 -10.31 -23.52
N LYS A 129 -3.87 -10.23 -24.76
CA LYS A 129 -3.08 -10.02 -25.96
C LYS A 129 -2.29 -8.71 -25.90
N GLN A 130 -2.91 -7.62 -25.45
CA GLN A 130 -2.24 -6.33 -25.28
C GLN A 130 -1.09 -6.38 -24.27
N ILE A 131 -1.24 -7.13 -23.15
CA ILE A 131 -0.15 -7.33 -22.19
C ILE A 131 1.03 -8.05 -22.86
N ILE A 132 0.78 -9.09 -23.64
CA ILE A 132 1.81 -9.84 -24.37
C ILE A 132 2.55 -8.91 -25.34
N GLU A 133 1.81 -8.08 -26.10
CA GLU A 133 2.37 -7.13 -27.05
C GLU A 133 3.13 -6.00 -26.36
N ASP A 134 2.66 -5.50 -25.22
CA ASP A 134 3.36 -4.50 -24.40
C ASP A 134 4.72 -5.03 -23.90
N ILE A 135 4.78 -6.30 -23.49
CA ILE A 135 6.04 -6.94 -23.08
C ILE A 135 6.96 -7.13 -24.30
N LEU A 136 6.41 -7.61 -25.43
CA LEU A 136 7.17 -7.84 -26.66
C LEU A 136 7.82 -6.56 -27.20
N ALA A 137 7.17 -5.42 -27.01
CA ALA A 137 7.64 -4.11 -27.47
C ALA A 137 8.82 -3.55 -26.65
N GLU A 138 9.09 -4.11 -25.47
CA GLU A 138 10.23 -3.67 -24.66
C GLU A 138 11.58 -4.07 -25.32
N GLU A 139 12.56 -3.21 -25.23
CA GLU A 139 13.92 -3.54 -25.66
C GLU A 139 14.53 -4.63 -24.77
N SER A 140 14.34 -4.54 -23.47
CA SER A 140 14.71 -5.53 -22.46
C SER A 140 13.72 -5.48 -21.30
N VAL A 141 13.50 -6.62 -20.63
CA VAL A 141 12.66 -6.73 -19.43
C VAL A 141 13.48 -6.94 -18.16
N THR A 142 14.81 -6.96 -18.29
CA THR A 142 15.72 -7.24 -17.15
C THR A 142 16.37 -5.98 -16.56
N HIS A 143 15.96 -4.79 -16.98
CA HIS A 143 16.46 -3.52 -16.45
C HIS A 143 15.97 -3.23 -15.03
N GLU A 144 14.81 -3.81 -14.63
CA GLU A 144 14.27 -3.76 -13.29
C GLU A 144 13.83 -5.15 -12.80
N MET A 145 13.23 -5.24 -11.60
CA MET A 145 12.71 -6.50 -11.05
C MET A 145 11.53 -7.01 -11.89
N ALA A 146 11.40 -8.33 -12.01
CA ALA A 146 10.39 -8.99 -12.83
C ALA A 146 8.95 -8.54 -12.52
N TRP A 147 8.60 -8.36 -11.23
CA TRP A 147 7.26 -7.92 -10.85
C TRP A 147 6.88 -6.55 -11.45
N LYS A 148 7.87 -5.70 -11.81
CA LYS A 148 7.65 -4.40 -12.44
C LYS A 148 7.52 -4.52 -13.97
N THR A 149 8.40 -5.32 -14.58
CA THR A 149 8.55 -5.33 -16.04
C THR A 149 7.62 -6.28 -16.76
N VAL A 150 7.25 -7.40 -16.12
CA VAL A 150 6.41 -8.46 -16.74
C VAL A 150 5.26 -8.95 -15.85
N GLY A 151 5.28 -8.64 -14.55
CA GLY A 151 4.32 -9.10 -13.54
C GLY A 151 3.24 -8.08 -13.17
N PRO A 152 2.89 -7.95 -11.86
CA PRO A 152 1.76 -7.13 -11.37
C PRO A 152 1.79 -5.68 -11.81
N LEU A 153 2.96 -5.03 -11.82
CA LEU A 153 3.03 -3.64 -12.25
C LEU A 153 2.81 -3.50 -13.76
N ARG A 154 3.33 -4.42 -14.59
CA ARG A 154 3.05 -4.46 -16.04
C ARG A 154 1.56 -4.63 -16.29
N LEU A 155 0.90 -5.59 -15.63
CA LEU A 155 -0.55 -5.77 -15.71
C LEU A 155 -1.30 -4.46 -15.41
N THR A 156 -0.93 -3.80 -14.31
CA THR A 156 -1.55 -2.54 -13.87
C THR A 156 -1.33 -1.40 -14.87
N GLN A 157 -0.12 -1.28 -15.43
CA GLN A 157 0.21 -0.27 -16.43
C GLN A 157 -0.53 -0.51 -17.75
N SER A 158 -0.56 -1.76 -18.22
CA SER A 158 -1.30 -2.14 -19.45
C SER A 158 -2.81 -1.91 -19.26
N HIS A 159 -3.37 -2.22 -18.08
CA HIS A 159 -4.78 -1.93 -17.80
C HIS A 159 -5.09 -0.42 -17.88
N ARG A 160 -4.23 0.42 -17.33
CA ARG A 160 -4.38 1.89 -17.42
C ARG A 160 -4.18 2.40 -18.85
N LYS A 161 -3.14 1.91 -19.55
CA LYS A 161 -2.80 2.30 -20.93
C LYS A 161 -3.92 1.99 -21.92
N HIS A 162 -4.49 0.80 -21.82
CA HIS A 162 -5.50 0.31 -22.78
C HIS A 162 -6.94 0.56 -22.33
N ALA A 163 -7.13 1.06 -21.10
CA ALA A 163 -8.45 1.39 -20.51
C ALA A 163 -9.49 0.26 -20.67
N TYR A 164 -9.06 -1.00 -20.44
CA TYR A 164 -9.91 -2.16 -20.64
C TYR A 164 -10.99 -2.26 -19.55
N SER A 165 -12.22 -1.87 -19.90
CA SER A 165 -13.33 -1.73 -18.94
C SER A 165 -13.99 -3.05 -18.51
N LYS A 166 -13.64 -4.18 -19.14
CA LYS A 166 -14.25 -5.49 -18.87
C LYS A 166 -13.43 -6.36 -17.92
N LEU A 167 -12.33 -5.84 -17.38
CA LEU A 167 -11.61 -6.48 -16.28
C LEU A 167 -12.35 -6.21 -14.98
N ARG A 168 -12.87 -7.26 -14.34
CA ARG A 168 -13.42 -7.18 -13.00
C ARG A 168 -12.31 -7.37 -11.99
N ILE A 169 -12.09 -6.38 -11.13
CA ILE A 169 -11.05 -6.45 -10.09
C ILE A 169 -11.73 -6.67 -8.75
N TYR A 170 -11.48 -7.84 -8.16
CA TYR A 170 -12.02 -8.22 -6.86
C TYR A 170 -11.17 -7.69 -5.70
N PRO A 171 -11.72 -7.62 -4.48
CA PRO A 171 -10.95 -7.30 -3.28
C PRO A 171 -9.78 -8.26 -3.09
N SER A 172 -8.67 -7.75 -2.57
CA SER A 172 -7.46 -8.57 -2.34
C SER A 172 -7.71 -9.78 -1.45
N HIS A 173 -8.54 -9.62 -0.41
CA HIS A 173 -8.80 -10.68 0.56
C HIS A 173 -9.44 -11.93 -0.03
N TYR A 174 -10.04 -11.85 -1.24
CA TYR A 174 -10.57 -13.05 -1.90
C TYR A 174 -9.48 -14.12 -2.11
N PHE A 175 -8.26 -13.68 -2.43
CA PHE A 175 -7.16 -14.59 -2.78
C PHE A 175 -5.88 -14.32 -1.97
N ILE A 176 -5.73 -13.11 -1.43
CA ILE A 176 -4.56 -12.65 -0.70
C ILE A 176 -5.01 -12.05 0.65
N PRO A 177 -5.60 -12.85 1.56
CA PRO A 177 -6.07 -12.36 2.85
C PRO A 177 -4.93 -11.88 3.75
N GLN A 178 -3.71 -12.37 3.51
CA GLN A 178 -2.51 -11.93 4.19
C GLN A 178 -1.43 -11.53 3.18
N HIS A 179 -1.09 -10.26 3.17
CA HIS A 179 -0.01 -9.74 2.34
C HIS A 179 1.35 -9.95 3.02
N PHE A 180 2.43 -10.12 2.23
CA PHE A 180 3.78 -10.34 2.79
C PHE A 180 4.30 -9.18 3.66
N SER A 181 3.74 -7.98 3.53
CA SER A 181 4.05 -6.82 4.39
C SER A 181 3.39 -6.87 5.77
N GLY A 182 2.61 -7.92 6.07
CA GLY A 182 1.90 -8.10 7.33
C GLY A 182 0.46 -7.59 7.33
N ALA A 183 -0.02 -6.91 6.27
CA ALA A 183 -1.43 -6.53 6.16
C ALA A 183 -2.29 -7.80 6.08
N THR A 184 -3.27 -7.94 6.97
CA THR A 184 -4.13 -9.12 7.09
C THR A 184 -5.59 -8.68 7.05
N TYR A 185 -6.42 -9.47 6.36
CA TYR A 185 -7.86 -9.32 6.37
C TYR A 185 -8.46 -10.13 7.53
N ASP A 186 -9.28 -9.51 8.33
CA ASP A 186 -9.97 -10.09 9.50
C ASP A 186 -11.50 -9.94 9.45
N GLY A 187 -12.05 -9.64 8.25
CA GLY A 187 -13.49 -9.51 8.04
C GLY A 187 -14.18 -10.83 7.73
N ASP A 188 -15.52 -10.78 7.58
CA ASP A 188 -16.38 -11.94 7.37
C ASP A 188 -16.68 -12.25 5.89
N ASP A 189 -16.16 -11.44 4.94
CA ASP A 189 -16.37 -11.68 3.51
C ASP A 189 -15.62 -12.94 3.04
N PRO A 190 -16.04 -13.58 1.93
CA PRO A 190 -15.44 -14.81 1.45
C PRO A 190 -13.93 -14.69 1.17
N VAL A 191 -13.16 -15.66 1.65
CA VAL A 191 -11.75 -15.87 1.31
C VAL A 191 -11.64 -17.19 0.57
N TYR A 192 -11.20 -17.16 -0.69
CA TYR A 192 -11.12 -18.35 -1.55
C TYR A 192 -9.75 -19.02 -1.50
N ALA A 193 -8.69 -18.22 -1.32
CA ALA A 193 -7.34 -18.72 -1.32
C ALA A 193 -6.44 -17.95 -0.34
N HIS A 194 -5.25 -18.51 -0.09
CA HIS A 194 -4.20 -17.85 0.68
C HIS A 194 -2.86 -18.01 -0.04
N GLN A 195 -2.22 -16.88 -0.33
CA GLN A 195 -0.90 -16.79 -0.94
C GLN A 195 0.20 -16.99 0.10
N LEU A 196 1.14 -17.93 -0.12
CA LEU A 196 2.20 -18.23 0.84
C LEU A 196 3.49 -17.42 0.64
N TRP A 197 3.59 -16.69 -0.51
CA TRP A 197 4.72 -15.80 -0.82
C TRP A 197 6.08 -16.49 -0.87
N GLY A 198 6.14 -17.71 -1.40
CA GLY A 198 7.32 -18.56 -1.39
C GLY A 198 8.57 -17.92 -2.01
N SER A 199 8.45 -17.24 -3.16
CA SER A 199 9.55 -16.50 -3.79
C SER A 199 9.99 -15.29 -2.99
N THR A 200 9.04 -14.53 -2.44
CA THR A 200 9.30 -13.31 -1.65
C THR A 200 9.99 -13.64 -0.32
N ARG A 201 9.57 -14.74 0.32
CA ARG A 201 10.10 -15.20 1.61
C ARG A 201 11.25 -16.21 1.47
N GLN A 202 11.57 -16.63 0.25
CA GLN A 202 12.56 -17.69 -0.06
C GLN A 202 12.27 -19.00 0.70
N SER A 203 11.00 -19.37 0.82
CA SER A 203 10.52 -20.46 1.68
C SER A 203 10.04 -21.72 0.95
N TYR A 204 10.35 -21.87 -0.33
CA TYR A 204 9.94 -23.07 -1.10
C TYR A 204 10.49 -24.38 -0.54
N ASP A 205 11.67 -24.37 0.08
CA ASP A 205 12.25 -25.54 0.74
C ASP A 205 11.42 -26.07 1.92
N GLU A 206 10.52 -25.23 2.43
CA GLU A 206 9.64 -25.53 3.55
C GLU A 206 8.19 -25.73 3.08
N ILE A 207 7.72 -24.90 2.14
CA ILE A 207 6.32 -24.94 1.65
C ILE A 207 5.98 -26.31 1.07
N HIS A 208 6.82 -26.88 0.21
CA HIS A 208 6.54 -28.16 -0.45
C HIS A 208 6.50 -29.36 0.52
N LYS A 209 6.93 -29.19 1.77
CA LYS A 209 6.90 -30.21 2.83
C LYS A 209 5.72 -30.08 3.79
N GLN A 210 4.96 -29.00 3.70
CA GLN A 210 3.83 -28.76 4.59
C GLN A 210 2.66 -29.68 4.25
N ASP A 211 1.95 -30.13 5.27
CA ASP A 211 0.72 -30.93 5.10
C ASP A 211 -0.51 -30.00 5.14
N PHE A 212 -1.21 -29.90 4.02
CA PHE A 212 -2.46 -29.16 3.90
C PHE A 212 -3.68 -30.09 3.89
N GLY A 213 -3.57 -31.36 4.31
CA GLY A 213 -4.65 -32.35 4.29
C GLY A 213 -5.92 -31.92 5.01
N ALA A 214 -5.80 -31.18 6.10
CA ALA A 214 -6.95 -30.64 6.82
C ALA A 214 -7.72 -29.56 6.03
N ILE A 215 -7.05 -28.81 5.16
CA ILE A 215 -7.63 -27.76 4.31
C ILE A 215 -8.29 -28.41 3.06
N SER A 216 -7.75 -29.52 2.60
CA SER A 216 -8.24 -30.27 1.44
C SER A 216 -9.52 -31.07 1.72
N ALA A 217 -9.98 -31.14 2.97
CA ALA A 217 -11.25 -31.78 3.30
C ALA A 217 -12.43 -30.89 2.86
N PRO A 218 -13.37 -31.36 2.04
CA PRO A 218 -14.55 -30.57 1.70
C PRO A 218 -15.29 -30.17 2.97
N ALA A 219 -15.63 -28.89 3.10
CA ALA A 219 -16.42 -28.39 4.21
C ALA A 219 -17.75 -29.19 4.24
N PRO A 220 -18.24 -29.63 5.44
CA PRO A 220 -19.52 -30.31 5.53
C PRO A 220 -20.59 -29.41 4.90
N ALA A 221 -21.38 -29.98 3.99
CA ALA A 221 -22.45 -29.27 3.29
C ALA A 221 -23.34 -28.54 4.30
N ALA A 222 -23.49 -27.23 4.09
CA ALA A 222 -24.39 -26.42 4.89
C ALA A 222 -25.81 -27.05 4.84
N PRO A 223 -26.51 -27.16 5.98
CA PRO A 223 -27.87 -27.72 6.00
C PRO A 223 -28.77 -26.87 5.10
N ALA A 224 -29.54 -27.55 4.23
CA ALA A 224 -30.47 -26.87 3.34
C ALA A 224 -31.41 -25.94 4.13
N PRO A 225 -31.78 -24.78 3.57
CA PRO A 225 -32.70 -23.87 4.22
C PRO A 225 -34.02 -24.58 4.52
N ARG A 226 -34.42 -24.58 5.78
CA ARG A 226 -35.75 -25.02 6.16
C ARG A 226 -36.76 -24.02 5.60
N GLU A 227 -37.67 -24.52 4.75
CA GLU A 227 -38.87 -23.79 4.34
C GLU A 227 -39.64 -23.35 5.58
N THR A 228 -39.64 -22.04 5.84
CA THR A 228 -40.53 -21.45 6.83
C THR A 228 -41.89 -21.19 6.20
N ALA A 229 -42.93 -21.78 6.81
CA ALA A 229 -44.31 -21.67 6.42
C ALA A 229 -44.74 -20.17 6.29
N GLN A 230 -45.50 -19.89 5.23
CA GLN A 230 -46.14 -18.62 4.96
C GLN A 230 -47.08 -18.21 6.10
N GLU A 231 -46.82 -17.09 6.73
CA GLU A 231 -47.74 -16.39 7.62
C GLU A 231 -48.53 -15.34 6.81
N ALA A 232 -49.84 -15.32 6.99
CA ALA A 232 -50.80 -14.50 6.27
C ALA A 232 -50.65 -12.98 6.55
N PRO A 233 -51.03 -12.12 5.60
CA PRO A 233 -50.72 -10.67 5.70
C PRO A 233 -51.66 -9.95 6.70
N ARG A 234 -51.06 -9.15 7.58
CA ARG A 234 -51.74 -8.16 8.42
C ARG A 234 -52.02 -6.86 7.64
N PRO A 235 -53.14 -6.15 7.95
CA PRO A 235 -53.54 -4.97 7.21
C PRO A 235 -52.62 -3.76 7.53
N THR A 236 -52.29 -3.02 6.48
CA THR A 236 -51.50 -1.79 6.49
C THR A 236 -52.22 -0.60 7.12
N PRO A 237 -51.56 0.23 7.96
CA PRO A 237 -52.03 1.53 8.35
C PRO A 237 -51.82 2.59 7.23
N GLN A 238 -52.75 3.49 7.06
CA GLN A 238 -52.69 4.63 6.12
C GLN A 238 -51.57 5.64 6.48
N PRO A 239 -50.93 6.26 5.49
CA PRO A 239 -49.85 7.20 5.73
C PRO A 239 -50.35 8.62 6.03
N ALA A 240 -49.65 9.29 6.96
CA ALA A 240 -49.77 10.72 7.23
C ALA A 240 -49.07 11.54 6.12
N PRO A 241 -49.47 12.82 5.90
CA PRO A 241 -48.98 13.61 4.76
C PRO A 241 -47.49 13.96 4.86
N GLN A 242 -46.79 13.79 3.74
CA GLN A 242 -45.38 14.14 3.57
C GLN A 242 -45.13 15.64 3.44
N PRO A 243 -44.07 16.19 4.03
CA PRO A 243 -43.52 17.48 3.64
C PRO A 243 -42.73 17.39 2.35
N ALA A 244 -42.71 18.51 1.59
CA ALA A 244 -42.12 18.63 0.26
C ALA A 244 -40.62 18.29 0.17
N PRO A 245 -40.13 17.82 -0.98
CA PRO A 245 -38.77 17.29 -1.11
C PRO A 245 -37.74 18.41 -1.09
N GLN A 246 -36.83 18.34 -0.11
CA GLN A 246 -35.53 19.01 -0.21
C GLN A 246 -34.63 18.17 -1.10
N ALA A 247 -33.88 18.84 -2.00
CA ALA A 247 -32.97 18.25 -2.93
C ALA A 247 -31.96 17.34 -2.21
N ALA A 248 -32.00 16.03 -2.53
CA ALA A 248 -31.09 15.05 -2.02
C ALA A 248 -29.69 15.27 -2.63
N THR A 249 -28.75 15.75 -1.83
CA THR A 249 -27.32 15.53 -2.08
C THR A 249 -27.06 14.03 -1.95
N ALA A 250 -26.43 13.44 -2.98
CA ALA A 250 -26.05 12.04 -2.97
C ALA A 250 -25.22 11.71 -1.71
N PRO A 251 -25.47 10.58 -1.03
CA PRO A 251 -24.68 10.21 0.14
C PRO A 251 -23.25 9.88 -0.32
N ALA A 252 -22.28 10.62 0.22
CA ALA A 252 -20.90 10.20 0.18
C ALA A 252 -20.82 8.80 0.82
N SER A 253 -20.15 7.87 0.16
CA SER A 253 -19.94 6.50 0.69
C SER A 253 -19.25 6.57 2.04
N GLY A 254 -19.99 6.41 3.12
CA GLY A 254 -19.45 6.35 4.48
C GLY A 254 -18.58 5.10 4.66
N SER A 255 -17.52 5.22 5.46
CA SER A 255 -16.68 4.08 5.81
C SER A 255 -17.47 3.07 6.64
N LYS A 256 -17.15 1.75 6.52
CA LYS A 256 -17.79 0.69 7.34
C LYS A 256 -17.66 0.96 8.85
N LEU A 257 -16.56 1.60 9.29
CA LEU A 257 -16.34 1.99 10.70
C LEU A 257 -17.38 3.02 11.19
N GLU A 258 -17.88 3.87 10.31
CA GLU A 258 -18.88 4.91 10.67
C GLU A 258 -20.24 4.31 11.05
N ALA A 259 -20.58 3.14 10.50
CA ALA A 259 -21.81 2.43 10.82
C ALA A 259 -21.79 1.71 12.18
N LEU A 260 -20.58 1.49 12.75
CA LEU A 260 -20.38 0.72 13.98
C LEU A 260 -20.30 1.57 15.24
N HIS A 261 -20.13 2.91 15.12
CA HIS A 261 -19.83 3.78 16.25
C HIS A 261 -20.77 4.99 16.31
N ASP A 262 -21.00 5.46 17.54
CA ASP A 262 -21.67 6.71 17.82
C ASP A 262 -20.95 7.86 17.07
N PRO A 263 -21.68 8.76 16.37
CA PRO A 263 -21.08 9.84 15.57
C PRO A 263 -20.14 10.76 16.35
N TYR A 264 -20.21 10.80 17.69
CA TYR A 264 -19.27 11.57 18.52
C TYR A 264 -17.84 10.99 18.54
N PHE A 265 -17.66 9.70 18.31
CA PHE A 265 -16.36 9.03 18.30
C PHE A 265 -15.75 8.89 16.91
N VAL A 266 -16.50 9.20 15.85
CA VAL A 266 -16.00 9.14 14.48
C VAL A 266 -15.38 10.49 14.10
N GLN A 267 -14.05 10.50 13.91
CA GLN A 267 -13.31 11.70 13.52
C GLN A 267 -12.89 11.62 12.05
N ARG A 268 -13.10 12.70 11.30
CA ARG A 268 -12.73 12.81 9.89
C ARG A 268 -11.68 13.90 9.73
N VAL A 269 -10.57 13.55 9.06
CA VAL A 269 -9.50 14.49 8.76
C VAL A 269 -9.26 14.49 7.26
N PRO A 270 -9.43 15.63 6.58
CA PRO A 270 -9.02 15.75 5.18
C PRO A 270 -7.52 15.54 5.05
N ILE A 271 -7.12 14.59 4.20
CA ILE A 271 -5.73 14.29 3.93
C ILE A 271 -5.56 13.84 2.47
N SER A 272 -4.55 14.37 1.76
CA SER A 272 -4.25 14.02 0.37
C SER A 272 -3.22 12.88 0.31
N SER A 273 -3.35 12.03 -0.68
CA SER A 273 -2.38 10.96 -0.98
C SER A 273 -1.44 11.29 -2.16
N GLU A 274 -1.49 12.50 -2.70
CA GLU A 274 -0.75 12.89 -3.92
C GLU A 274 0.76 12.69 -3.80
N ILE A 275 1.33 12.94 -2.63
CA ILE A 275 2.78 12.79 -2.36
C ILE A 275 3.13 11.57 -1.51
N ALA A 276 2.15 10.68 -1.23
CA ALA A 276 2.33 9.53 -0.34
C ALA A 276 3.48 8.61 -0.76
N GLN A 277 3.72 8.46 -2.07
CA GLN A 277 4.73 7.56 -2.63
C GLN A 277 6.01 8.28 -3.08
N LEU A 278 6.05 9.60 -3.01
CA LEU A 278 7.20 10.38 -3.46
C LEU A 278 8.34 10.31 -2.42
N ASN A 279 9.57 10.47 -2.91
CA ASN A 279 10.75 10.53 -2.05
C ASN A 279 10.73 11.81 -1.19
N ARG A 280 11.08 11.67 0.09
CA ARG A 280 11.14 12.77 1.07
C ARG A 280 11.95 13.96 0.57
N TYR A 281 13.16 13.70 0.06
CA TYR A 281 14.05 14.75 -0.40
C TYR A 281 13.47 15.53 -1.59
N ASP A 282 12.92 14.83 -2.59
CA ASP A 282 12.38 15.47 -3.80
C ASP A 282 11.21 16.42 -3.49
N VAL A 283 10.34 16.01 -2.57
CA VAL A 283 9.20 16.82 -2.12
C VAL A 283 9.71 18.06 -1.36
N LEU A 284 10.55 17.86 -0.34
CA LEU A 284 11.06 18.96 0.48
C LEU A 284 11.94 19.90 -0.34
N ARG A 285 12.75 19.37 -1.26
CA ARG A 285 13.52 20.16 -2.23
C ARG A 285 12.61 21.08 -3.03
N THR A 286 11.53 20.55 -3.57
CA THR A 286 10.57 21.33 -4.38
C THR A 286 9.91 22.43 -3.55
N MET A 287 9.53 22.12 -2.31
CA MET A 287 8.88 23.08 -1.41
C MET A 287 9.82 24.19 -0.89
N CYS A 288 11.13 23.90 -0.79
CA CYS A 288 12.14 24.81 -0.27
C CYS A 288 12.96 25.55 -1.34
N GLN A 289 12.84 25.15 -2.62
CA GLN A 289 13.67 25.68 -3.71
C GLN A 289 13.55 27.22 -3.83
N GLY A 290 14.70 27.89 -3.82
CA GLY A 290 14.81 29.36 -3.97
C GLY A 290 14.30 30.16 -2.79
N LYS A 291 13.96 29.51 -1.66
CA LYS A 291 13.41 30.17 -0.45
C LYS A 291 14.48 30.33 0.63
N ARG A 292 14.21 31.27 1.55
CA ARG A 292 14.93 31.38 2.83
C ARG A 292 14.28 30.41 3.80
N VAL A 293 15.02 29.40 4.23
CA VAL A 293 14.53 28.27 5.02
C VAL A 293 15.20 28.21 6.38
N LEU A 294 14.43 27.98 7.42
CA LEU A 294 14.91 27.55 8.72
C LEU A 294 14.61 26.07 8.87
N HIS A 295 15.63 25.24 9.03
CA HIS A 295 15.52 23.80 9.21
C HIS A 295 15.66 23.44 10.69
N VAL A 296 14.59 23.02 11.33
CA VAL A 296 14.53 22.59 12.73
C VAL A 296 14.77 21.08 12.79
N GLY A 297 15.65 20.63 13.67
CA GLY A 297 16.16 19.24 13.69
C GLY A 297 17.23 19.02 12.62
N CYS A 298 18.11 20.00 12.40
CA CYS A 298 19.00 20.04 11.24
C CYS A 298 20.21 19.09 11.35
N ALA A 299 20.56 18.62 12.55
CA ALA A 299 21.80 17.89 12.79
C ALA A 299 21.66 16.36 12.74
N ASP A 300 20.44 15.84 12.75
CA ASP A 300 20.14 14.40 12.60
C ASP A 300 20.93 13.50 13.59
N TRP A 301 20.96 13.92 14.87
CA TRP A 301 21.66 13.20 15.95
C TRP A 301 20.95 11.88 16.31
N PRO A 302 21.64 10.75 16.59
CA PRO A 302 23.12 10.60 16.68
C PRO A 302 23.79 10.19 15.37
N ILE A 303 23.08 10.19 14.23
CA ILE A 303 23.57 9.74 12.92
C ILE A 303 23.96 10.96 12.06
N THR A 304 24.90 11.78 12.54
CA THR A 304 25.34 12.96 11.79
C THR A 304 26.35 12.56 10.70
N ASP A 305 25.86 12.13 9.52
CA ASP A 305 26.70 11.89 8.34
C ASP A 305 26.48 12.99 7.29
N PRO A 306 27.52 13.82 6.98
CA PRO A 306 27.40 14.85 5.96
C PRO A 306 26.94 14.37 4.58
N LYS A 307 27.15 13.11 4.24
CA LYS A 307 26.77 12.54 2.93
C LYS A 307 25.28 12.27 2.81
N THR A 308 24.61 12.04 3.92
CA THR A 308 23.18 11.71 3.98
C THR A 308 22.35 12.80 4.65
N SER A 309 22.97 13.86 5.14
CA SER A 309 22.32 14.97 5.83
C SER A 309 21.31 15.69 4.92
N LEU A 310 20.03 15.67 5.33
CA LEU A 310 18.96 16.41 4.67
C LEU A 310 19.28 17.93 4.62
N HIS A 311 19.87 18.48 5.68
CA HIS A 311 20.25 19.88 5.75
C HIS A 311 21.22 20.26 4.63
N LEU A 312 22.30 19.50 4.46
CA LEU A 312 23.31 19.78 3.44
C LEU A 312 22.79 19.55 2.01
N MET A 313 21.91 18.56 1.83
CA MET A 313 21.27 18.34 0.52
C MET A 313 20.35 19.50 0.13
N LEU A 314 19.62 20.09 1.08
CA LEU A 314 18.74 21.23 0.84
C LEU A 314 19.51 22.54 0.63
N GLU A 315 20.71 22.70 1.19
CA GLU A 315 21.48 23.92 1.08
C GLU A 315 21.77 24.31 -0.39
N SER A 316 21.93 23.31 -1.25
CA SER A 316 22.22 23.56 -2.68
C SER A 316 21.04 24.15 -3.46
N VAL A 317 19.82 24.10 -2.92
CA VAL A 317 18.58 24.52 -3.61
C VAL A 317 17.88 25.69 -2.93
N CYS A 318 18.16 25.96 -1.65
CA CYS A 318 17.61 27.09 -0.91
C CYS A 318 18.36 28.40 -1.27
N ALA A 319 17.67 29.53 -1.23
CA ALA A 319 18.31 30.83 -1.33
C ALA A 319 19.16 31.14 -0.07
N LYS A 320 18.67 30.69 1.08
CA LYS A 320 19.35 30.72 2.38
C LYS A 320 18.83 29.55 3.20
N LEU A 321 19.71 28.84 3.91
CA LEU A 321 19.32 27.77 4.82
C LEU A 321 20.06 27.97 6.15
N ASP A 322 19.31 28.24 7.21
CA ASP A 322 19.79 28.21 8.59
C ASP A 322 19.26 26.98 9.31
N GLY A 323 19.92 26.53 10.37
CA GLY A 323 19.55 25.33 11.11
C GLY A 323 19.32 25.59 12.60
N VAL A 324 18.42 24.80 13.21
CA VAL A 324 18.23 24.75 14.67
C VAL A 324 18.30 23.30 15.12
N ASP A 325 19.08 23.01 16.15
CA ASP A 325 19.12 21.69 16.80
C ASP A 325 19.57 21.84 18.25
N PRO A 326 18.92 21.18 19.23
CA PRO A 326 19.34 21.28 20.63
C PRO A 326 20.67 20.56 20.94
N HIS A 327 21.14 19.69 20.05
CA HIS A 327 22.36 18.90 20.24
C HIS A 327 23.58 19.67 19.76
N VAL A 328 24.20 20.45 20.66
CA VAL A 328 25.33 21.34 20.34
C VAL A 328 26.50 20.59 19.70
N GLU A 329 26.83 19.39 20.19
CA GLU A 329 27.91 18.56 19.62
C GLU A 329 27.65 18.18 18.16
N ALA A 330 26.39 17.92 17.80
CA ALA A 330 26.01 17.62 16.43
C ALA A 330 26.06 18.87 15.54
N LEU A 331 25.70 20.04 16.07
CA LEU A 331 25.86 21.31 15.37
C LEU A 331 27.35 21.63 15.10
N GLU A 332 28.24 21.37 16.05
CA GLU A 332 29.69 21.51 15.86
C GLU A 332 30.21 20.59 14.73
N GLN A 333 29.69 19.38 14.62
CA GLN A 333 30.04 18.45 13.53
C GLN A 333 29.47 18.91 12.18
N LEU A 334 28.28 19.51 12.14
CA LEU A 334 27.65 20.00 10.93
C LEU A 334 28.28 21.33 10.42
N ALA A 335 28.71 22.20 11.34
CA ALA A 335 29.19 23.55 11.06
C ALA A 335 30.26 23.65 9.96
N PRO A 336 31.25 22.75 9.84
CA PRO A 336 32.26 22.83 8.76
C PRO A 336 31.69 22.64 7.35
N TYR A 337 30.49 22.09 7.20
CA TYR A 337 29.91 21.70 5.92
C TYR A 337 28.78 22.61 5.45
N THR A 338 28.21 23.45 6.32
CA THR A 338 27.14 24.39 5.97
C THR A 338 27.63 25.84 5.94
N ARG A 339 26.99 26.65 5.10
CA ARG A 339 27.19 28.11 5.03
C ARG A 339 26.19 28.88 5.86
N GLY A 340 25.09 28.22 6.26
CA GLY A 340 24.04 28.79 7.07
C GLY A 340 24.45 28.95 8.53
N ARG A 341 23.69 29.76 9.27
CA ARG A 341 23.86 29.86 10.72
C ARG A 341 23.19 28.65 11.40
N LEU A 342 23.82 28.21 12.46
CA LEU A 342 23.30 27.13 13.30
C LEU A 342 22.97 27.70 14.67
N PHE A 343 21.80 27.37 15.20
CA PHE A 343 21.27 27.80 16.47
C PHE A 343 21.00 26.60 17.38
N SER A 344 21.21 26.74 18.67
CA SER A 344 20.90 25.70 19.65
C SER A 344 19.45 25.74 20.13
N SER A 345 18.74 26.83 19.87
CA SER A 345 17.34 27.02 20.28
C SER A 345 16.57 27.89 19.29
N LEU A 346 15.27 27.65 19.15
CA LEU A 346 14.35 28.50 18.40
C LEU A 346 14.30 29.93 18.95
N THR A 347 14.57 30.14 20.24
CA THR A 347 14.57 31.46 20.88
C THR A 347 15.72 32.35 20.44
N GLU A 348 16.77 31.78 19.84
CA GLU A 348 17.90 32.55 19.28
C GLU A 348 17.63 33.07 17.88
N VAL A 349 16.55 32.58 17.25
CA VAL A 349 16.21 32.90 15.85
C VAL A 349 15.52 34.27 15.78
N THR A 350 16.17 35.23 15.16
CA THR A 350 15.65 36.60 15.00
C THR A 350 15.35 36.99 13.56
N ASP A 351 15.79 36.19 12.60
CA ASP A 351 15.60 36.45 11.17
C ASP A 351 14.19 36.02 10.71
N SER A 352 13.80 36.59 9.55
CA SER A 352 12.57 36.14 8.88
C SER A 352 12.88 35.12 7.79
N TYR A 353 11.95 34.15 7.62
CA TYR A 353 12.07 33.05 6.66
C TYR A 353 10.81 32.96 5.79
N ASP A 354 10.96 32.39 4.62
CA ASP A 354 9.83 32.06 3.76
C ASP A 354 9.20 30.75 4.21
N VAL A 355 10.04 29.80 4.72
CA VAL A 355 9.64 28.46 5.19
C VAL A 355 10.38 28.12 6.48
N VAL A 356 9.65 27.61 7.46
CA VAL A 356 10.19 26.82 8.57
C VAL A 356 9.91 25.34 8.29
N LEU A 357 10.97 24.55 8.15
CA LEU A 357 10.92 23.11 7.88
C LEU A 357 11.21 22.33 9.16
N VAL A 358 10.30 21.45 9.57
CA VAL A 358 10.36 20.66 10.81
C VAL A 358 10.13 19.17 10.47
N PRO A 359 11.13 18.49 9.93
CA PRO A 359 10.96 17.12 9.44
C PRO A 359 11.29 16.09 10.51
N GLU A 360 10.28 15.34 10.98
CA GLU A 360 10.44 14.26 11.98
C GLU A 360 11.10 14.77 13.27
N VAL A 361 10.47 15.75 13.93
CA VAL A 361 10.95 16.36 15.20
C VAL A 361 9.92 16.29 16.30
N MET A 362 8.63 16.49 15.98
CA MET A 362 7.58 16.58 17.01
C MET A 362 7.42 15.32 17.86
N GLU A 363 7.73 14.16 17.32
CA GLU A 363 7.70 12.87 18.01
C GLU A 363 8.76 12.71 19.08
N HIS A 364 9.84 13.52 19.03
CA HIS A 364 10.91 13.57 20.01
C HIS A 364 10.67 14.59 21.13
N VAL A 365 9.74 15.52 20.93
CA VAL A 365 9.54 16.66 21.80
C VAL A 365 8.78 16.28 23.06
N ALA A 366 9.35 16.53 24.23
CA ALA A 366 8.71 16.23 25.52
C ALA A 366 7.51 17.14 25.83
N ASN A 367 7.59 18.44 25.46
CA ASN A 367 6.51 19.42 25.64
C ASN A 367 6.10 20.04 24.29
N VAL A 368 5.18 19.40 23.64
CA VAL A 368 4.74 19.76 22.29
C VAL A 368 4.03 21.11 22.24
N ALA A 369 3.37 21.53 23.31
CA ALA A 369 2.70 22.84 23.38
C ALA A 369 3.73 23.99 23.36
N GLU A 370 4.75 23.87 24.21
CA GLU A 370 5.84 24.86 24.26
C GLU A 370 6.61 24.93 22.94
N PHE A 371 6.89 23.77 22.33
CA PHE A 371 7.55 23.69 21.04
C PHE A 371 6.77 24.40 19.94
N LEU A 372 5.47 24.16 19.87
CA LEU A 372 4.59 24.81 18.89
C LEU A 372 4.46 26.31 19.14
N ASP A 373 4.48 26.77 20.38
CA ASP A 373 4.49 28.20 20.72
C ASP A 373 5.80 28.85 20.28
N GLN A 374 6.95 28.18 20.49
CA GLN A 374 8.26 28.69 20.04
C GLN A 374 8.33 28.73 18.50
N LEU A 375 7.81 27.70 17.81
CA LEU A 375 7.70 27.73 16.36
C LEU A 375 6.80 28.87 15.87
N TYR A 376 5.68 29.09 16.54
CA TYR A 376 4.76 30.18 16.17
C TYR A 376 5.39 31.56 16.35
N ALA A 377 6.35 31.72 17.26
CA ALA A 377 7.08 32.98 17.46
C ALA A 377 8.04 33.30 16.30
N VAL A 378 8.57 32.30 15.59
CA VAL A 378 9.48 32.51 14.43
C VAL A 378 8.76 33.29 13.32
N ASP A 379 9.36 34.37 12.82
CA ASP A 379 8.82 35.14 11.69
C ASP A 379 8.97 34.38 10.39
N ALA A 380 7.89 33.75 9.91
CA ALA A 380 7.88 32.95 8.68
C ALA A 380 6.52 32.97 7.97
N GLY A 381 6.59 32.79 6.63
CA GLY A 381 5.43 32.76 5.76
C GLY A 381 4.66 31.45 5.81
N MET A 382 5.37 30.31 5.95
CA MET A 382 4.77 28.97 6.04
C MET A 382 5.59 28.06 6.93
N PHE A 383 4.93 27.01 7.43
CA PHE A 383 5.55 25.98 8.25
C PHE A 383 5.23 24.61 7.65
N LEU A 384 6.26 23.79 7.44
CA LEU A 384 6.16 22.42 6.97
C LEU A 384 6.59 21.49 8.09
N ILE A 385 5.66 20.74 8.65
CA ILE A 385 5.94 19.80 9.75
C ILE A 385 5.63 18.40 9.29
N SER A 386 6.60 17.48 9.41
CA SER A 386 6.32 16.05 9.22
C SER A 386 6.53 15.26 10.50
N VAL A 387 5.81 14.15 10.61
CA VAL A 387 5.88 13.20 11.74
C VAL A 387 5.66 11.78 11.21
N PRO A 388 6.21 10.74 11.88
CA PRO A 388 5.89 9.35 11.56
C PRO A 388 4.40 9.06 11.75
N ASP A 389 3.83 8.29 10.83
CA ASP A 389 2.43 7.91 10.83
C ASP A 389 2.23 6.45 11.26
N ALA A 390 1.65 6.24 12.43
CA ALA A 390 1.35 4.92 12.96
C ALA A 390 0.51 4.07 11.99
N PHE A 391 -0.41 4.69 11.23
CA PHE A 391 -1.25 4.00 10.26
C PHE A 391 -0.45 3.45 9.07
N GLN A 392 0.44 4.27 8.47
CA GLN A 392 1.31 3.83 7.36
C GLN A 392 2.43 2.89 7.83
N CYS A 393 2.89 3.04 9.09
CA CYS A 393 3.97 2.26 9.68
C CYS A 393 3.50 0.92 10.28
N ARG A 394 2.19 0.71 10.47
CA ARG A 394 1.61 -0.42 11.21
C ARG A 394 2.24 -1.78 10.86
N SER A 395 2.41 -2.10 9.61
CA SER A 395 2.88 -3.41 9.16
C SER A 395 4.40 -3.58 9.12
N ARG A 396 5.17 -2.53 9.37
CA ARG A 396 6.64 -2.55 9.23
C ARG A 396 7.38 -2.24 10.52
N HIS A 397 6.71 -1.59 11.47
CA HIS A 397 7.34 -1.03 12.67
C HIS A 397 6.78 -1.64 13.95
N PHE A 398 5.71 -2.44 13.89
CA PHE A 398 5.08 -3.01 15.06
C PHE A 398 4.89 -4.52 14.91
N ASP A 399 5.23 -5.27 15.96
CA ASP A 399 5.00 -6.71 16.04
C ASP A 399 4.68 -7.12 17.47
N TYR A 400 4.01 -8.25 17.66
CA TYR A 400 3.80 -8.85 18.96
C TYR A 400 4.17 -10.33 18.94
N VAL A 401 5.24 -10.66 19.64
CA VAL A 401 5.74 -12.04 19.76
C VAL A 401 5.02 -12.71 20.93
N ALA A 402 3.97 -13.48 20.63
CA ALA A 402 3.07 -14.07 21.61
C ALA A 402 3.78 -15.01 22.59
N ASP A 403 4.73 -15.83 22.10
CA ASP A 403 5.46 -16.80 22.93
C ASP A 403 6.29 -16.17 24.04
N SER A 404 6.87 -15.01 23.77
CA SER A 404 7.65 -14.23 24.76
C SER A 404 6.85 -13.11 25.41
N GLN A 405 5.59 -12.92 25.02
CA GLN A 405 4.74 -11.80 25.46
C GLN A 405 5.44 -10.43 25.26
N THR A 406 6.14 -10.29 24.16
CA THR A 406 6.97 -9.11 23.88
C THR A 406 6.38 -8.32 22.71
N PHE A 407 6.12 -7.02 22.94
CA PHE A 407 5.82 -6.07 21.87
C PHE A 407 7.15 -5.56 21.28
N VAL A 408 7.27 -5.65 19.96
CA VAL A 408 8.45 -5.20 19.21
C VAL A 408 8.07 -3.97 18.44
N GLU A 409 8.86 -2.93 18.56
CA GLU A 409 8.67 -1.67 17.87
C GLU A 409 9.99 -1.24 17.22
N VAL A 410 9.96 -0.99 15.92
CA VAL A 410 11.11 -0.49 15.15
C VAL A 410 11.00 1.01 15.07
N VAL A 411 11.67 1.71 15.95
CA VAL A 411 11.56 3.15 16.15
C VAL A 411 12.87 3.70 16.70
N HIS A 412 13.14 5.00 16.46
CA HIS A 412 14.26 5.68 17.09
C HIS A 412 14.04 5.72 18.62
N PRO A 413 15.07 5.46 19.46
CA PRO A 413 14.89 5.35 20.92
C PRO A 413 14.36 6.62 21.61
N ASP A 414 14.49 7.79 20.99
CA ASP A 414 14.01 9.07 21.53
C ASP A 414 12.57 9.41 21.13
N HIS A 415 11.87 8.54 20.38
CA HIS A 415 10.46 8.78 20.07
C HIS A 415 9.62 8.64 21.34
N ASN A 416 8.80 9.66 21.59
CA ASN A 416 7.87 9.68 22.71
C ASN A 416 6.44 9.32 22.29
N VAL A 417 6.11 9.48 20.99
CA VAL A 417 4.73 9.33 20.49
C VAL A 417 4.69 8.95 19.01
N TRP A 418 3.68 8.17 18.65
CA TRP A 418 3.25 7.96 17.26
C TRP A 418 2.02 8.82 16.97
N TYR A 419 1.99 9.40 15.77
CA TYR A 419 0.84 10.15 15.29
C TYR A 419 -0.02 9.34 14.31
N THR A 420 -1.29 9.67 14.26
CA THR A 420 -2.21 9.35 13.15
C THR A 420 -2.64 10.67 12.51
N PRO A 421 -3.27 10.66 11.32
CA PRO A 421 -3.80 11.90 10.74
C PRO A 421 -4.65 12.72 11.71
N TYR A 422 -5.50 12.05 12.51
CA TYR A 422 -6.34 12.74 13.49
C TYR A 422 -5.53 13.29 14.65
N THR A 423 -4.69 12.48 15.32
CA THR A 423 -3.94 12.93 16.48
C THR A 423 -2.95 14.02 16.12
N PHE A 424 -2.33 13.97 14.95
CA PHE A 424 -1.44 15.04 14.46
C PHE A 424 -2.19 16.34 14.25
N ALA A 425 -3.29 16.31 13.49
CA ALA A 425 -4.12 17.52 13.27
C ALA A 425 -4.69 18.07 14.58
N ASN A 426 -5.14 17.21 15.49
CA ASN A 426 -5.71 17.61 16.78
C ASN A 426 -4.65 18.21 17.71
N THR A 427 -3.43 17.67 17.72
CA THR A 427 -2.31 18.25 18.49
C THR A 427 -2.00 19.66 18.03
N ILE A 428 -1.88 19.90 16.72
CA ILE A 428 -1.66 21.24 16.17
C ILE A 428 -2.79 22.18 16.55
N ARG A 429 -4.05 21.80 16.36
CA ARG A 429 -5.23 22.64 16.64
C ARG A 429 -5.39 22.96 18.13
N LYS A 430 -5.04 22.01 19.01
CA LYS A 430 -5.25 22.13 20.45
C LYS A 430 -4.14 22.92 21.13
N TYR A 431 -2.91 22.79 20.64
CA TYR A 431 -1.73 23.30 21.33
C TYR A 431 -1.02 24.42 20.55
N SER A 432 -1.64 24.96 19.48
CA SER A 432 -1.10 26.10 18.76
C SER A 432 -2.19 26.98 18.16
N SER A 433 -1.78 28.15 17.67
CA SER A 433 -2.65 29.05 16.88
C SER A 433 -2.42 28.90 15.36
N PHE A 434 -1.79 27.84 14.91
CA PHE A 434 -1.62 27.56 13.50
C PHE A 434 -2.92 27.15 12.81
N ASN A 435 -3.09 27.61 11.56
CA ASN A 435 -4.05 27.01 10.63
C ASN A 435 -3.39 25.86 9.87
N ILE A 436 -4.08 24.74 9.75
CA ILE A 436 -3.67 23.64 8.89
C ILE A 436 -4.27 23.94 7.49
N GLU A 437 -3.40 24.31 6.55
CA GLU A 437 -3.80 24.62 5.18
C GLU A 437 -3.99 23.34 4.36
N GLN A 438 -3.07 22.36 4.56
CA GLN A 438 -3.10 21.08 3.86
C GLN A 438 -2.38 20.02 4.68
N MET A 439 -2.83 18.78 4.53
CA MET A 439 -2.13 17.60 5.04
C MET A 439 -1.99 16.55 3.96
N TRP A 440 -0.90 15.79 4.02
CA TRP A 440 -0.61 14.68 3.11
C TRP A 440 -0.09 13.46 3.83
N PHE A 441 -0.45 12.27 3.32
CA PHE A 441 0.40 11.11 3.50
C PHE A 441 1.71 11.34 2.76
N PHE A 442 2.83 11.03 3.38
CA PHE A 442 4.14 11.46 2.93
C PHE A 442 5.19 10.35 3.04
N ASN A 443 6.02 10.20 2.01
CA ASN A 443 7.20 9.31 2.04
C ASN A 443 6.90 7.87 2.50
N ARG A 444 5.67 7.38 2.33
CA ARG A 444 5.21 6.01 2.68
C ARG A 444 5.15 5.68 4.17
N ILE A 445 5.65 6.54 5.05
CA ILE A 445 5.75 6.29 6.49
C ILE A 445 5.37 7.50 7.35
N SER A 446 5.16 8.66 6.76
CA SER A 446 5.00 9.93 7.49
C SER A 446 3.73 10.67 7.08
N LEU A 447 3.37 11.64 7.88
CA LEU A 447 2.43 12.71 7.57
C LEU A 447 3.21 14.00 7.32
N LEU A 448 2.73 14.86 6.42
CA LEU A 448 3.25 16.21 6.22
C LEU A 448 2.09 17.19 6.34
N ALA A 449 2.27 18.24 7.13
CA ALA A 449 1.33 19.35 7.24
C ALA A 449 1.96 20.65 6.76
N LEU A 450 1.20 21.40 5.95
CA LEU A 450 1.47 22.80 5.62
C LEU A 450 0.62 23.67 6.54
N LEU A 451 1.31 24.53 7.30
CA LEU A 451 0.67 25.41 8.27
C LEU A 451 0.93 26.88 7.93
N SER A 452 -0.01 27.74 8.31
CA SER A 452 0.12 29.20 8.29
C SER A 452 -0.21 29.79 9.67
N LYS A 453 0.28 30.99 9.94
CA LYS A 453 -0.17 31.74 11.10
C LYS A 453 -1.58 32.26 10.89
N SER A 454 -2.43 32.15 11.91
CA SER A 454 -3.73 32.79 11.88
C SER A 454 -3.58 34.29 11.68
N GLN A 455 -4.13 34.83 10.59
CA GLN A 455 -4.26 36.28 10.46
C GLN A 455 -5.21 36.74 11.57
N LEU A 456 -4.72 37.47 12.56
CA LEU A 456 -5.53 38.21 13.47
C LEU A 456 -6.44 39.11 12.61
N ARG A 457 -7.74 38.78 12.50
CA ARG A 457 -8.72 39.73 12.04
C ARG A 457 -8.65 40.87 13.04
N MET A 458 -7.93 41.92 12.70
CA MET A 458 -8.10 43.20 13.36
C MET A 458 -9.58 43.60 13.12
N ALA A 459 -10.37 43.45 14.18
CA ALA A 459 -11.73 43.98 14.17
C ALA A 459 -11.61 45.49 13.96
N ALA A 460 -12.11 45.94 12.81
CA ALA A 460 -12.33 47.34 12.52
C ALA A 460 -13.56 47.86 13.28
#